data_e0dd73c8cf30cf836fd078219a3d8828
#
_entry.id   e0dd73c8cf30cf836fd078219a3d8828
#
_cell.length_a   1.000
_cell.length_b   1.000
_cell.length_c   1.000
_cell.angle_alpha   90.00
_cell.angle_beta   90.00
_cell.angle_gamma   90.00
#
_symmetry.space_group_name_H-M   'P 1'
#
loop_
_entity.id
_entity.type
_entity.pdbx_description
1 polymer ?
#
loop_
_entity_poly.entity_id
_entity_poly.type
_entity_poly.pdbx_seq_one_letter_code
_entity_poly.pdbx_strand_id
1 'polypeptide(L)'
;IAGFHSYKAPLYWSIYEACLDQQDLPFEKQHFSLEQWKEVIDWVATELKPHGYDMVCTDGFLDTQCVDGIFKTHYGGTAYRDIIDYAHSKGLKVGIYDIPMTYTCAERDKVPGTEYTMGSLLYNPDIDEVINPKANEPYKYIVMSHPGAREYIRALIRYYKELGADFLRFDYLSHYEDGFDRNNIVGKGYGRQNYADLLETIALEAKEQDIMVSLVMPHLYNDAEIEKRYGHMIRIVRDTWTGGWLHTSSHDRGKIYNRWSNLNNQFDGFTYWSHLSGRDKVILDGDFTIAHSFETDAEKKFCISIQLMAGGPIAVADQPGTIGDNLKYYTNDEMLALNHDRFVGKPLSDVVNSEGSNVWYGQMSNGDYIVGLFNREDNPKVFNVAFADLGISSPMKVRDLWEHADEGTASAINAQIEPHGCKIVRLSK
;
A
#
# COMPACT_ATOMS: atom_id res chain seq x y z
N ILE A 1 7.33 -0.64 -18.84
CA ILE A 1 8.80 -0.53 -18.83
C ILE A 1 9.36 -1.90 -18.51
N ALA A 2 10.27 -2.43 -19.32
CA ALA A 2 10.82 -3.78 -19.09
C ALA A 2 11.49 -3.90 -17.71
N GLY A 3 11.14 -4.95 -16.95
CA GLY A 3 11.63 -5.19 -15.59
C GLY A 3 11.05 -4.29 -14.50
N PHE A 4 10.11 -3.41 -14.85
CA PHE A 4 9.55 -2.45 -13.90
C PHE A 4 8.68 -3.12 -12.84
N HIS A 5 7.96 -4.20 -13.19
CA HIS A 5 7.07 -4.91 -12.27
C HIS A 5 7.69 -6.17 -11.64
N SER A 6 8.99 -6.16 -11.38
CA SER A 6 9.72 -7.33 -10.84
C SER A 6 9.73 -7.44 -9.33
N TYR A 7 9.13 -6.50 -8.62
CA TYR A 7 9.16 -6.47 -7.15
C TYR A 7 8.11 -7.40 -6.54
N LYS A 8 8.47 -7.99 -5.39
CA LYS A 8 7.56 -8.74 -4.52
C LYS A 8 6.75 -7.76 -3.67
N ALA A 9 5.49 -8.07 -3.37
CA ALA A 9 4.70 -7.30 -2.43
C ALA A 9 5.40 -7.26 -1.07
N PRO A 10 5.62 -6.09 -0.46
CA PRO A 10 6.36 -5.98 0.78
C PRO A 10 5.55 -6.48 1.98
N LEU A 11 6.25 -7.08 2.93
CA LEU A 11 5.77 -7.30 4.29
C LEU A 11 6.52 -6.31 5.16
N TYR A 12 5.79 -5.39 5.80
CA TYR A 12 6.47 -4.30 6.51
C TYR A 12 5.65 -3.74 7.67
N TRP A 13 6.33 -2.97 8.52
CA TRP A 13 5.70 -2.17 9.56
C TRP A 13 5.63 -0.70 9.12
N SER A 14 4.49 -0.05 9.40
CA SER A 14 4.29 1.37 9.17
C SER A 14 3.98 2.11 10.47
N ILE A 15 4.52 3.30 10.60
CA ILE A 15 4.26 4.21 11.73
C ILE A 15 2.83 4.77 11.74
N TYR A 16 1.95 4.37 10.83
CA TYR A 16 0.65 4.98 10.59
C TYR A 16 -0.21 5.16 11.84
N GLU A 17 -0.36 4.12 12.67
CA GLU A 17 -1.15 4.24 13.91
C GLU A 17 -0.55 5.29 14.86
N ALA A 18 0.76 5.31 15.02
CA ALA A 18 1.43 6.30 15.86
C ALA A 18 1.20 7.74 15.34
N CYS A 19 1.13 7.92 14.02
CA CYS A 19 0.76 9.20 13.42
C CYS A 19 -0.68 9.59 13.75
N LEU A 20 -1.63 8.64 13.68
CA LEU A 20 -3.02 8.89 14.03
C LEU A 20 -3.18 9.30 15.50
N ASP A 21 -2.41 8.71 16.40
CA ASP A 21 -2.46 9.04 17.83
C ASP A 21 -2.07 10.49 18.11
N GLN A 22 -1.34 11.12 17.20
CA GLN A 22 -0.88 12.50 17.34
C GLN A 22 -1.54 13.49 16.37
N GLN A 23 -2.49 13.04 15.56
CA GLN A 23 -3.07 13.88 14.48
C GLN A 23 -3.76 15.15 14.98
N ASP A 24 -4.27 15.15 16.22
CA ASP A 24 -4.94 16.30 16.82
C ASP A 24 -3.96 17.30 17.46
N LEU A 25 -2.68 16.97 17.55
CA LEU A 25 -1.66 17.89 18.01
C LEU A 25 -1.30 18.90 16.91
N PRO A 26 -0.91 20.15 17.29
CA PRO A 26 -0.31 21.06 16.34
C PRO A 26 0.86 20.40 15.60
N PHE A 27 0.99 20.71 14.32
CA PHE A 27 1.98 20.06 13.44
C PHE A 27 3.41 20.11 14.01
N GLU A 28 3.81 21.26 14.60
CA GLU A 28 5.11 21.45 15.21
C GLU A 28 5.34 20.65 16.49
N LYS A 29 4.29 20.06 17.07
CA LYS A 29 4.35 19.20 18.25
C LYS A 29 4.30 17.71 17.91
N GLN A 30 4.00 17.37 16.67
CA GLN A 30 4.01 15.98 16.22
C GLN A 30 5.46 15.50 16.13
N HIS A 31 5.78 14.44 16.87
CA HIS A 31 7.15 14.00 17.04
C HIS A 31 7.25 12.50 17.23
N PHE A 32 8.32 11.92 16.68
CA PHE A 32 8.70 10.55 16.95
C PHE A 32 10.21 10.47 17.09
N SER A 33 10.68 10.23 18.32
CA SER A 33 12.09 10.31 18.68
C SER A 33 12.90 9.15 18.13
N LEU A 34 14.22 9.30 18.07
CA LEU A 34 15.12 8.20 17.71
C LEU A 34 14.97 7.02 18.69
N GLU A 35 14.76 7.28 19.98
CA GLU A 35 14.54 6.23 20.98
C GLU A 35 13.26 5.43 20.69
N GLN A 36 12.19 6.10 20.30
CA GLN A 36 10.95 5.44 19.88
C GLN A 36 11.16 4.62 18.61
N TRP A 37 11.89 5.15 17.62
CA TRP A 37 12.27 4.41 16.43
C TRP A 37 13.10 3.17 16.74
N LYS A 38 14.08 3.28 17.64
CA LYS A 38 14.92 2.13 18.04
C LYS A 38 14.09 1.04 18.71
N GLU A 39 13.17 1.42 19.58
CA GLU A 39 12.25 0.46 20.22
C GLU A 39 11.42 -0.31 19.19
N VAL A 40 10.82 0.40 18.24
CA VAL A 40 10.03 -0.22 17.17
C VAL A 40 10.90 -1.09 16.26
N ILE A 41 12.03 -0.58 15.82
CA ILE A 41 12.95 -1.30 14.93
C ILE A 41 13.43 -2.60 15.59
N ASP A 42 13.79 -2.56 16.87
CA ASP A 42 14.20 -3.75 17.64
C ASP A 42 13.05 -4.76 17.72
N TRP A 43 11.84 -4.29 17.97
CA TRP A 43 10.66 -5.14 18.01
C TRP A 43 10.36 -5.80 16.66
N VAL A 44 10.38 -5.05 15.58
CA VAL A 44 10.19 -5.59 14.23
C VAL A 44 11.27 -6.61 13.89
N ALA A 45 12.53 -6.31 14.22
CA ALA A 45 13.65 -7.22 13.95
C ALA A 45 13.52 -8.54 14.73
N THR A 46 12.97 -8.50 15.94
CA THR A 46 12.81 -9.68 16.81
C THR A 46 11.56 -10.48 16.47
N GLU A 47 10.41 -9.81 16.31
CA GLU A 47 9.10 -10.48 16.27
C GLU A 47 8.56 -10.68 14.84
N LEU A 48 8.90 -9.82 13.91
CA LEU A 48 8.34 -9.83 12.55
C LEU A 48 9.34 -10.29 11.50
N LYS A 49 10.58 -9.85 11.58
CA LYS A 49 11.63 -10.18 10.59
C LYS A 49 11.82 -11.69 10.38
N PRO A 50 11.80 -12.55 11.42
CA PRO A 50 11.93 -14.00 11.22
C PRO A 50 10.86 -14.61 10.31
N HIS A 51 9.74 -13.93 10.14
CA HIS A 51 8.62 -14.35 9.29
C HIS A 51 8.60 -13.68 7.91
N GLY A 52 9.58 -12.82 7.62
CA GLY A 52 9.73 -12.20 6.31
C GLY A 52 9.35 -10.72 6.24
N TYR A 53 8.97 -10.09 7.35
CA TYR A 53 8.76 -8.64 7.43
C TYR A 53 10.13 -7.97 7.52
N ASP A 54 10.56 -7.34 6.45
CA ASP A 54 11.95 -6.89 6.31
C ASP A 54 12.12 -5.36 6.22
N MET A 55 11.04 -4.60 6.48
CA MET A 55 11.08 -3.14 6.31
C MET A 55 10.25 -2.43 7.36
N VAL A 56 10.71 -1.24 7.74
CA VAL A 56 9.91 -0.22 8.44
C VAL A 56 9.70 0.97 7.50
N CYS A 57 8.51 1.57 7.54
CA CYS A 57 8.16 2.67 6.65
C CYS A 57 7.63 3.87 7.43
N THR A 58 8.05 5.06 7.03
CA THR A 58 7.47 6.32 7.54
C THR A 58 6.09 6.56 6.93
N ASP A 59 5.33 7.45 7.58
CA ASP A 59 4.05 7.97 7.10
C ASP A 59 3.88 9.35 7.73
N GLY A 60 2.86 10.10 7.57
CA GLY A 60 2.61 11.38 8.24
C GLY A 60 3.85 12.08 8.81
N PHE A 61 3.77 12.86 9.88
CA PHE A 61 4.89 13.55 10.57
C PHE A 61 5.91 14.25 9.66
N LEU A 62 5.50 14.66 8.48
CA LEU A 62 6.41 15.27 7.50
C LEU A 62 6.94 16.61 8.03
N ASP A 63 8.26 16.69 8.20
CA ASP A 63 8.91 17.95 8.52
C ASP A 63 8.87 18.88 7.31
N THR A 64 8.59 20.16 7.58
CA THR A 64 8.57 21.19 6.56
C THR A 64 9.91 21.88 6.38
N GLN A 65 10.91 21.50 7.20
CA GLN A 65 12.23 22.12 7.18
C GLN A 65 13.15 21.41 6.20
N CYS A 66 13.89 22.21 5.44
CA CYS A 66 14.99 21.74 4.60
C CYS A 66 16.31 22.22 5.20
N VAL A 67 17.31 21.34 5.22
CA VAL A 67 18.67 21.72 5.52
C VAL A 67 19.37 22.04 4.20
N ASP A 68 20.09 23.18 4.18
CA ASP A 68 20.78 23.68 2.99
C ASP A 68 19.88 23.85 1.76
N GLY A 69 18.57 24.02 2.01
CA GLY A 69 17.65 24.63 1.07
C GLY A 69 16.82 23.71 0.20
N ILE A 70 17.07 22.41 0.02
CA ILE A 70 16.36 21.68 -1.03
C ILE A 70 15.60 20.44 -0.57
N PHE A 71 16.16 19.60 0.29
CA PHE A 71 15.53 18.35 0.70
C PHE A 71 15.42 18.23 2.21
N LYS A 72 14.34 17.57 2.65
CA LYS A 72 14.12 17.28 4.06
C LYS A 72 15.12 16.24 4.55
N THR A 73 15.75 16.51 5.69
CA THR A 73 16.70 15.58 6.30
C THR A 73 16.17 14.97 7.59
N HIS A 74 15.00 15.42 8.05
CA HIS A 74 14.38 14.98 9.31
C HIS A 74 12.94 14.49 9.05
N TYR A 75 12.49 13.64 9.96
CA TYR A 75 11.15 13.09 10.00
C TYR A 75 10.65 13.08 11.46
N GLY A 76 9.54 13.78 11.73
CA GLY A 76 9.01 13.88 13.09
C GLY A 76 10.06 14.35 14.11
N GLY A 77 10.95 15.26 13.72
CA GLY A 77 12.03 15.78 14.56
C GLY A 77 13.27 14.90 14.66
N THR A 78 13.31 13.76 13.97
CA THR A 78 14.46 12.83 13.99
C THR A 78 15.12 12.78 12.62
N ALA A 79 16.46 12.82 12.60
CA ALA A 79 17.20 12.74 11.35
C ALA A 79 16.96 11.42 10.63
N TYR A 80 16.60 11.49 9.33
CA TYR A 80 16.42 10.28 8.50
C TYR A 80 17.64 9.36 8.55
N ARG A 81 18.84 9.93 8.50
CA ARG A 81 20.08 9.15 8.53
C ARG A 81 20.17 8.26 9.77
N ASP A 82 19.78 8.79 10.93
CA ASP A 82 19.84 8.03 12.19
C ASP A 82 18.82 6.88 12.19
N ILE A 83 17.62 7.10 11.65
CA ILE A 83 16.58 6.06 11.51
C ILE A 83 17.06 4.96 10.56
N ILE A 84 17.55 5.36 9.40
CA ILE A 84 17.96 4.43 8.33
C ILE A 84 19.17 3.60 8.76
N ASP A 85 20.19 4.24 9.34
CA ASP A 85 21.39 3.54 9.77
C ASP A 85 21.07 2.52 10.86
N TYR A 86 20.20 2.87 11.81
CA TYR A 86 19.80 1.94 12.85
C TYR A 86 19.00 0.75 12.30
N ALA A 87 18.02 1.01 11.44
CA ALA A 87 17.25 -0.04 10.80
C ALA A 87 18.13 -0.99 9.96
N HIS A 88 19.02 -0.43 9.17
CA HIS A 88 19.99 -1.22 8.38
C HIS A 88 20.89 -2.05 9.27
N SER A 89 21.32 -1.53 10.42
CA SER A 89 22.15 -2.27 11.39
C SER A 89 21.42 -3.50 11.96
N LYS A 90 20.09 -3.49 11.94
CA LYS A 90 19.24 -4.62 12.37
C LYS A 90 18.79 -5.49 11.20
N GLY A 91 19.29 -5.25 10.00
CA GLY A 91 18.94 -6.01 8.79
C GLY A 91 17.55 -5.66 8.24
N LEU A 92 17.03 -4.48 8.57
CA LEU A 92 15.74 -3.99 8.07
C LEU A 92 15.95 -2.90 7.04
N LYS A 93 15.14 -2.92 6.00
CA LYS A 93 15.00 -1.85 5.01
C LYS A 93 14.20 -0.69 5.60
N VAL A 94 14.29 0.47 4.96
CA VAL A 94 13.50 1.65 5.31
C VAL A 94 12.76 2.18 4.10
N GLY A 95 11.43 2.31 4.24
CA GLY A 95 10.59 3.02 3.29
C GLY A 95 10.34 4.45 3.73
N ILE A 96 10.27 5.36 2.78
CA ILE A 96 9.99 6.77 3.03
C ILE A 96 8.67 7.16 2.36
N TYR A 97 7.76 7.70 3.17
CA TYR A 97 6.54 8.36 2.71
C TYR A 97 6.83 9.82 2.41
N ASP A 98 6.35 10.30 1.26
CA ASP A 98 6.41 11.71 0.91
C ASP A 98 5.26 12.09 -0.01
N ILE A 99 5.08 13.39 -0.18
CA ILE A 99 4.23 14.02 -1.18
C ILE A 99 5.21 14.67 -2.17
N PRO A 100 5.65 13.95 -3.21
CA PRO A 100 6.87 14.32 -3.96
C PRO A 100 6.73 15.61 -4.77
N MET A 101 5.47 15.99 -5.12
CA MET A 101 5.22 17.19 -5.87
C MET A 101 5.19 18.45 -5.00
N THR A 102 5.29 18.30 -3.68
CA THR A 102 5.37 19.47 -2.78
C THR A 102 6.82 19.92 -2.60
N TYR A 103 7.00 21.21 -2.38
CA TYR A 103 8.29 21.69 -1.94
C TYR A 103 8.17 22.48 -0.63
N THR A 104 9.24 22.46 0.15
CA THR A 104 9.29 23.08 1.47
C THR A 104 10.51 23.97 1.64
N CYS A 105 11.22 24.25 0.55
CA CYS A 105 12.48 24.98 0.51
C CYS A 105 12.24 26.45 0.18
N ALA A 106 13.27 27.25 0.25
CA ALA A 106 13.18 28.66 -0.16
C ALA A 106 12.95 28.77 -1.66
N GLU A 107 12.06 29.66 -2.07
CA GLU A 107 11.73 29.85 -3.49
C GLU A 107 12.94 30.30 -4.33
N ARG A 108 13.92 30.94 -3.69
CA ARG A 108 15.17 31.40 -4.33
C ARG A 108 16.17 30.29 -4.59
N ASP A 109 16.04 29.14 -3.95
CA ASP A 109 16.98 28.05 -4.12
C ASP A 109 16.87 27.46 -5.52
N LYS A 110 17.99 27.00 -6.06
CA LYS A 110 18.01 26.39 -7.40
C LYS A 110 17.66 24.92 -7.34
N VAL A 111 16.93 24.46 -8.36
CA VAL A 111 16.75 23.05 -8.61
C VAL A 111 18.10 22.41 -8.94
N PRO A 112 18.49 21.32 -8.29
CA PRO A 112 19.78 20.70 -8.47
C PRO A 112 20.12 20.44 -9.96
N GLY A 113 21.33 20.85 -10.35
CA GLY A 113 21.78 20.67 -11.73
C GLY A 113 21.17 21.60 -12.78
N THR A 114 20.39 22.59 -12.35
CA THR A 114 19.72 23.55 -13.25
C THR A 114 19.95 24.99 -12.81
N GLU A 115 19.57 25.93 -13.70
CA GLU A 115 19.54 27.37 -13.38
C GLU A 115 18.14 27.82 -12.90
N TYR A 116 17.15 26.92 -12.88
CA TYR A 116 15.81 27.25 -12.44
C TYR A 116 15.73 27.38 -10.93
N THR A 117 14.93 28.33 -10.45
CA THR A 117 14.63 28.47 -9.02
C THR A 117 13.47 27.57 -8.63
N MET A 118 13.45 27.13 -7.37
CA MET A 118 12.34 26.31 -6.86
C MET A 118 11.00 27.05 -6.99
N GLY A 119 10.98 28.36 -6.71
CA GLY A 119 9.76 29.17 -6.85
C GLY A 119 9.20 29.18 -8.28
N SER A 120 10.06 29.11 -9.30
CA SER A 120 9.60 29.09 -10.67
C SER A 120 8.79 27.82 -11.04
N LEU A 121 9.01 26.73 -10.32
CA LEU A 121 8.29 25.47 -10.56
C LEU A 121 6.81 25.52 -10.16
N LEU A 122 6.41 26.54 -9.41
CA LEU A 122 5.03 26.69 -8.94
C LEU A 122 4.11 27.32 -9.98
N TYR A 123 4.70 28.01 -10.93
CA TYR A 123 3.96 28.70 -11.97
C TYR A 123 3.56 27.75 -13.07
N ASN A 124 2.27 27.69 -13.36
CA ASN A 124 1.75 26.88 -14.46
C ASN A 124 1.70 27.71 -15.74
N PRO A 125 2.60 27.48 -16.71
CA PRO A 125 2.64 28.26 -17.94
C PRO A 125 1.42 28.02 -18.84
N ASP A 126 0.71 26.92 -18.67
CA ASP A 126 -0.43 26.58 -19.52
C ASP A 126 -1.65 27.44 -19.21
N ILE A 127 -1.79 27.92 -17.98
CA ILE A 127 -2.92 28.72 -17.53
C ILE A 127 -2.52 30.07 -16.92
N ASP A 128 -1.24 30.38 -16.92
CA ASP A 128 -0.70 31.64 -16.37
C ASP A 128 -1.05 31.86 -14.89
N GLU A 129 -1.06 30.77 -14.08
CA GLU A 129 -1.44 30.81 -12.67
C GLU A 129 -0.54 29.94 -11.81
N VAL A 130 -0.49 30.25 -10.51
CA VAL A 130 -0.05 29.36 -9.44
C VAL A 130 -1.30 28.73 -8.84
N ILE A 131 -1.34 27.39 -8.78
CA ILE A 131 -2.48 26.64 -8.25
C ILE A 131 -2.10 25.96 -6.93
N ASN A 132 -3.06 25.88 -6.02
CA ASN A 132 -2.97 25.04 -4.83
C ASN A 132 -3.98 23.88 -4.96
N PRO A 133 -3.53 22.66 -5.21
CA PRO A 133 -4.42 21.50 -5.34
C PRO A 133 -5.23 21.15 -4.09
N LYS A 134 -4.80 21.62 -2.91
CA LYS A 134 -5.56 21.50 -1.67
C LYS A 134 -5.51 22.82 -0.93
N ALA A 135 -6.55 23.62 -1.08
CA ALA A 135 -6.59 25.02 -0.69
C ALA A 135 -6.35 25.29 0.82
N ASN A 136 -6.67 24.32 1.68
CA ASN A 136 -6.57 24.48 3.13
C ASN A 136 -5.27 23.97 3.73
N GLU A 137 -4.34 23.48 2.90
CA GLU A 137 -3.03 22.99 3.37
C GLU A 137 -1.90 23.93 2.96
N PRO A 138 -0.82 24.00 3.75
CA PRO A 138 0.29 24.91 3.48
C PRO A 138 1.20 24.44 2.33
N TYR A 139 0.91 23.30 1.70
CA TYR A 139 1.77 22.72 0.68
C TYR A 139 1.60 23.44 -0.66
N LYS A 140 2.72 23.85 -1.24
CA LYS A 140 2.78 24.36 -2.60
C LYS A 140 3.32 23.26 -3.50
N TYR A 141 2.69 23.08 -4.65
CA TYR A 141 2.98 21.97 -5.56
C TYR A 141 3.66 22.46 -6.82
N ILE A 142 4.67 21.71 -7.26
CA ILE A 142 5.39 22.00 -8.49
C ILE A 142 4.55 21.62 -9.72
N VAL A 143 4.78 22.30 -10.83
CA VAL A 143 4.07 22.06 -12.08
C VAL A 143 4.96 21.28 -13.05
N MET A 144 4.56 20.07 -13.41
CA MET A 144 5.38 19.18 -14.24
C MET A 144 5.57 19.67 -15.68
N SER A 145 4.72 20.57 -16.17
CA SER A 145 4.94 21.23 -17.47
C SER A 145 6.10 22.24 -17.43
N HIS A 146 6.57 22.66 -16.26
CA HIS A 146 7.75 23.48 -16.14
C HIS A 146 9.02 22.67 -16.46
N PRO A 147 9.97 23.21 -17.26
CA PRO A 147 11.16 22.46 -17.68
C PRO A 147 12.03 21.92 -16.52
N GLY A 148 12.05 22.60 -15.37
CA GLY A 148 12.84 22.20 -14.19
C GLY A 148 12.17 21.16 -13.31
N ALA A 149 10.88 20.86 -13.49
CA ALA A 149 10.13 20.02 -12.57
C ALA A 149 10.57 18.55 -12.61
N ARG A 150 10.84 18.01 -13.81
CA ARG A 150 11.37 16.65 -13.96
C ARG A 150 12.74 16.51 -13.26
N GLU A 151 13.58 17.51 -13.37
CA GLU A 151 14.90 17.51 -12.71
C GLU A 151 14.76 17.53 -11.19
N TYR A 152 13.77 18.27 -10.65
CA TYR A 152 13.48 18.26 -9.23
C TYR A 152 13.06 16.86 -8.74
N ILE A 153 12.11 16.21 -9.41
CA ILE A 153 11.66 14.87 -9.02
C ILE A 153 12.80 13.85 -9.11
N ARG A 154 13.60 13.89 -10.17
CA ARG A 154 14.79 13.05 -10.30
C ARG A 154 15.76 13.26 -9.15
N ALA A 155 16.06 14.51 -8.84
CA ALA A 155 16.96 14.86 -7.75
C ALA A 155 16.43 14.40 -6.39
N LEU A 156 15.12 14.51 -6.14
CA LEU A 156 14.48 14.04 -4.92
C LEU A 156 14.64 12.53 -4.75
N ILE A 157 14.37 11.76 -5.79
CA ILE A 157 14.49 10.29 -5.73
C ILE A 157 15.94 9.86 -5.53
N ARG A 158 16.90 10.50 -6.23
CA ARG A 158 18.33 10.26 -6.04
C ARG A 158 18.76 10.57 -4.60
N TYR A 159 18.28 11.67 -4.07
CA TYR A 159 18.57 12.07 -2.69
C TYR A 159 18.10 11.02 -1.68
N TYR A 160 16.85 10.55 -1.81
CA TYR A 160 16.34 9.49 -0.94
C TYR A 160 17.15 8.19 -1.08
N LYS A 161 17.54 7.84 -2.28
CA LYS A 161 18.40 6.66 -2.52
C LYS A 161 19.76 6.82 -1.84
N GLU A 162 20.41 7.95 -1.99
CA GLU A 162 21.70 8.28 -1.34
C GLU A 162 21.57 8.28 0.17
N LEU A 163 20.44 8.75 0.69
CA LEU A 163 20.13 8.72 2.12
C LEU A 163 20.01 7.29 2.67
N GLY A 164 19.73 6.32 1.82
CA GLY A 164 19.61 4.92 2.16
C GLY A 164 18.18 4.37 2.11
N ALA A 165 17.23 5.11 1.54
CA ALA A 165 15.87 4.62 1.38
C ALA A 165 15.83 3.40 0.45
N ASP A 166 15.00 2.42 0.80
CA ASP A 166 14.83 1.16 0.06
C ASP A 166 13.48 1.10 -0.67
N PHE A 167 12.55 2.01 -0.32
CA PHE A 167 11.19 2.03 -0.81
C PHE A 167 10.63 3.44 -0.66
N LEU A 168 9.82 3.86 -1.63
CA LEU A 168 9.17 5.17 -1.61
C LEU A 168 7.65 5.01 -1.70
N ARG A 169 6.94 5.70 -0.83
CA ARG A 169 5.47 5.74 -0.81
C ARG A 169 5.03 7.17 -1.07
N PHE A 170 4.46 7.41 -2.24
CA PHE A 170 4.11 8.75 -2.73
C PHE A 170 2.61 8.98 -2.75
N ASP A 171 2.17 10.04 -2.07
CA ASP A 171 0.78 10.33 -1.76
C ASP A 171 0.25 11.60 -2.47
N TYR A 172 -1.02 11.88 -2.26
CA TYR A 172 -1.78 13.05 -2.73
C TYR A 172 -1.94 13.13 -4.26
N LEU A 173 -1.88 12.01 -4.92
CA LEU A 173 -1.93 11.96 -6.40
C LEU A 173 -3.25 12.50 -6.96
N SER A 174 -4.38 12.20 -6.30
CA SER A 174 -5.70 12.72 -6.71
C SER A 174 -5.82 14.23 -6.57
N HIS A 175 -5.20 14.79 -5.52
CA HIS A 175 -5.14 16.25 -5.35
C HIS A 175 -4.38 16.89 -6.51
N TYR A 176 -3.26 16.29 -6.89
CA TYR A 176 -2.42 16.81 -7.95
C TYR A 176 -3.09 16.76 -9.31
N GLU A 177 -3.79 15.67 -9.61
CA GLU A 177 -4.45 15.51 -10.91
C GLU A 177 -5.60 16.49 -11.10
N ASP A 178 -6.56 16.54 -10.18
CA ASP A 178 -7.75 17.36 -10.36
C ASP A 178 -8.35 18.00 -9.09
N GLY A 179 -7.61 18.00 -7.99
CA GLY A 179 -8.04 18.66 -6.77
C GLY A 179 -9.16 17.92 -6.02
N PHE A 180 -9.19 16.59 -6.13
CA PHE A 180 -10.22 15.77 -5.50
C PHE A 180 -9.65 14.89 -4.39
N ASP A 181 -10.44 14.70 -3.34
CA ASP A 181 -10.16 13.77 -2.25
C ASP A 181 -11.48 13.17 -1.76
N ARG A 182 -11.59 11.83 -1.79
CA ARG A 182 -12.77 11.10 -1.28
C ARG A 182 -14.09 11.69 -1.76
N ASN A 183 -14.21 11.89 -3.06
CA ASN A 183 -15.37 12.48 -3.75
C ASN A 183 -15.67 13.95 -3.41
N ASN A 184 -14.74 14.66 -2.78
CA ASN A 184 -14.86 16.07 -2.46
C ASN A 184 -13.83 16.90 -3.23
N ILE A 185 -14.24 18.07 -3.70
CA ILE A 185 -13.32 19.06 -4.24
C ILE A 185 -12.59 19.70 -3.07
N VAL A 186 -11.24 19.55 -3.05
CA VAL A 186 -10.39 20.12 -2.00
C VAL A 186 -9.51 21.25 -2.53
N GLY A 187 -9.45 21.41 -3.83
CA GLY A 187 -8.67 22.44 -4.49
C GLY A 187 -8.82 22.37 -6.01
N LYS A 188 -7.78 22.81 -6.72
CA LYS A 188 -7.72 22.79 -8.17
C LYS A 188 -6.45 22.07 -8.61
N GLY A 189 -6.59 21.00 -9.38
CA GLY A 189 -5.47 20.18 -9.83
C GLY A 189 -4.75 20.76 -11.05
N TYR A 190 -3.67 20.10 -11.42
CA TYR A 190 -2.83 20.48 -12.57
C TYR A 190 -3.18 19.74 -13.86
N GLY A 191 -4.11 18.80 -13.81
CA GLY A 191 -4.62 18.09 -14.97
C GLY A 191 -3.89 16.79 -15.30
N ARG A 192 -4.47 16.07 -16.25
CA ARG A 192 -4.07 14.71 -16.64
C ARG A 192 -2.66 14.62 -17.18
N GLN A 193 -2.23 15.58 -18.01
CA GLN A 193 -0.89 15.54 -18.62
C GLN A 193 0.21 15.77 -17.60
N ASN A 194 0.04 16.74 -16.69
CA ASN A 194 0.99 16.96 -15.59
C ASN A 194 1.09 15.73 -14.70
N TYR A 195 -0.04 15.10 -14.41
CA TYR A 195 -0.07 13.86 -13.63
C TYR A 195 0.67 12.72 -14.34
N ALA A 196 0.43 12.52 -15.63
CA ALA A 196 1.14 11.50 -16.41
C ALA A 196 2.65 11.76 -16.44
N ASP A 197 3.06 13.01 -16.61
CA ASP A 197 4.47 13.41 -16.62
C ASP A 197 5.14 13.18 -15.26
N LEU A 198 4.41 13.41 -14.17
CA LEU A 198 4.88 13.12 -12.81
C LEU A 198 5.14 11.63 -12.64
N LEU A 199 4.17 10.79 -12.97
CA LEU A 199 4.29 9.33 -12.79
C LEU A 199 5.37 8.74 -13.70
N GLU A 200 5.46 9.20 -14.95
CA GLU A 200 6.54 8.79 -15.86
C GLU A 200 7.92 9.13 -15.31
N THR A 201 8.09 10.35 -14.82
CA THR A 201 9.38 10.81 -14.27
C THR A 201 9.76 9.99 -13.03
N ILE A 202 8.80 9.74 -12.13
CA ILE A 202 9.01 8.88 -10.96
C ILE A 202 9.44 7.48 -11.39
N ALA A 203 8.71 6.88 -12.34
CA ALA A 203 8.97 5.51 -12.79
C ALA A 203 10.36 5.34 -13.43
N LEU A 204 10.74 6.27 -14.29
CA LEU A 204 12.04 6.22 -14.97
C LEU A 204 13.20 6.38 -13.99
N GLU A 205 13.11 7.31 -13.05
CA GLU A 205 14.16 7.50 -12.05
C GLU A 205 14.18 6.37 -11.02
N ALA A 206 13.03 5.86 -10.60
CA ALA A 206 12.94 4.70 -9.71
C ALA A 206 13.60 3.46 -10.32
N LYS A 207 13.42 3.25 -11.62
CA LYS A 207 14.10 2.18 -12.36
C LYS A 207 15.61 2.38 -12.37
N GLU A 208 16.07 3.58 -12.67
CA GLU A 208 17.50 3.92 -12.69
C GLU A 208 18.15 3.69 -11.32
N GLN A 209 17.44 4.04 -10.25
CA GLN A 209 17.94 3.88 -8.87
C GLN A 209 17.67 2.50 -8.27
N ASP A 210 16.98 1.61 -8.98
CA ASP A 210 16.53 0.30 -8.47
C ASP A 210 15.81 0.44 -7.13
N ILE A 211 14.75 1.22 -7.09
CA ILE A 211 13.94 1.45 -5.91
C ILE A 211 12.45 1.26 -6.24
N MET A 212 11.73 0.57 -5.35
CA MET A 212 10.29 0.35 -5.50
C MET A 212 9.50 1.59 -5.09
N VAL A 213 8.45 1.90 -5.85
CA VAL A 213 7.55 3.02 -5.56
C VAL A 213 6.12 2.55 -5.41
N SER A 214 5.46 3.00 -4.35
CA SER A 214 4.03 2.83 -4.10
C SER A 214 3.30 4.13 -4.42
N LEU A 215 2.22 4.03 -5.17
CA LEU A 215 1.36 5.15 -5.56
C LEU A 215 0.12 5.19 -4.67
N VAL A 216 -0.12 6.32 -4.00
CA VAL A 216 -1.18 6.50 -3.02
C VAL A 216 -2.15 7.59 -3.47
N MET A 217 -3.45 7.36 -3.26
CA MET A 217 -4.55 8.22 -3.68
C MET A 217 -4.63 8.45 -5.20
N PRO A 218 -4.42 7.45 -6.07
CA PRO A 218 -4.62 7.63 -7.50
C PRO A 218 -6.10 7.47 -7.86
N HIS A 219 -6.60 8.25 -8.80
CA HIS A 219 -7.98 8.09 -9.28
C HIS A 219 -8.21 6.81 -10.08
N LEU A 220 -7.18 6.28 -10.70
CA LEU A 220 -7.23 5.09 -11.55
C LEU A 220 -8.16 5.27 -12.78
N TYR A 221 -8.20 6.47 -13.33
CA TYR A 221 -9.00 6.76 -14.52
C TYR A 221 -8.61 5.89 -15.72
N ASN A 222 -9.58 5.60 -16.57
CA ASN A 222 -9.39 4.84 -17.81
C ASN A 222 -8.73 3.48 -17.54
N ASP A 223 -9.28 2.74 -16.59
CA ASP A 223 -8.76 1.42 -16.20
C ASP A 223 -7.30 1.47 -15.74
N ALA A 224 -6.98 2.49 -14.96
CA ALA A 224 -5.64 2.72 -14.40
C ALA A 224 -4.55 2.80 -15.48
N GLU A 225 -4.84 3.39 -16.64
CA GLU A 225 -3.93 3.36 -17.82
C GLU A 225 -2.54 3.94 -17.52
N ILE A 226 -2.46 4.97 -16.68
CA ILE A 226 -1.19 5.59 -16.28
C ILE A 226 -0.53 4.81 -15.16
N GLU A 227 -1.28 4.47 -14.13
CA GLU A 227 -0.77 3.83 -12.92
C GLU A 227 -0.24 2.41 -13.22
N LYS A 228 -0.95 1.63 -14.05
CA LYS A 228 -0.47 0.28 -14.43
C LYS A 228 0.79 0.30 -15.30
N ARG A 229 1.04 1.42 -15.99
CA ARG A 229 2.26 1.60 -16.79
C ARG A 229 3.46 2.00 -15.94
N TYR A 230 3.24 2.84 -14.93
CA TYR A 230 4.31 3.50 -14.18
C TYR A 230 4.36 3.14 -12.68
N GLY A 231 3.37 2.43 -12.14
CA GLY A 231 3.33 2.04 -10.74
C GLY A 231 3.85 0.62 -10.51
N HIS A 232 4.60 0.41 -9.42
CA HIS A 232 4.93 -0.94 -8.93
C HIS A 232 3.81 -1.44 -8.04
N MET A 233 3.41 -0.64 -7.06
CA MET A 233 2.34 -0.90 -6.12
C MET A 233 1.36 0.27 -6.16
N ILE A 234 0.06 -0.05 -6.18
CA ILE A 234 -1.01 0.94 -6.37
C ILE A 234 -2.03 0.75 -5.28
N ARG A 235 -2.34 1.81 -4.54
CA ARG A 235 -3.39 1.76 -3.54
C ARG A 235 -4.78 1.77 -4.19
N ILE A 236 -5.62 0.78 -3.84
CA ILE A 236 -6.91 0.52 -4.48
C ILE A 236 -8.11 0.75 -3.55
N VAL A 237 -7.89 1.30 -2.38
CA VAL A 237 -8.91 1.50 -1.36
C VAL A 237 -8.63 2.80 -0.61
N ARG A 238 -9.69 3.38 -0.02
CA ARG A 238 -9.56 4.56 0.86
C ARG A 238 -8.60 4.31 2.03
N ASP A 239 -8.19 5.39 2.70
CA ASP A 239 -7.32 5.32 3.87
C ASP A 239 -7.90 4.42 4.98
N THR A 240 -7.03 3.69 5.65
CA THR A 240 -7.40 2.76 6.74
C THR A 240 -8.10 3.48 7.89
N TRP A 241 -7.62 4.66 8.28
CA TRP A 241 -8.05 5.38 9.49
C TRP A 241 -7.98 4.45 10.71
N THR A 242 -9.11 4.25 11.39
CA THR A 242 -9.17 3.39 12.57
C THR A 242 -9.25 1.89 12.24
N GLY A 243 -9.30 1.53 10.96
CA GLY A 243 -9.30 0.15 10.51
C GLY A 243 -10.59 -0.61 10.79
N GLY A 244 -10.47 -1.88 11.15
CA GLY A 244 -11.57 -2.75 11.51
C GLY A 244 -12.36 -3.31 10.34
N TRP A 245 -13.46 -3.99 10.66
CA TRP A 245 -14.28 -4.67 9.67
C TRP A 245 -14.91 -3.71 8.65
N LEU A 246 -15.22 -2.49 9.09
CA LEU A 246 -15.76 -1.46 8.21
C LEU A 246 -14.83 -1.19 7.03
N HIS A 247 -13.53 -1.02 7.29
CA HIS A 247 -12.52 -0.79 6.26
C HIS A 247 -12.26 -2.06 5.42
N THR A 248 -12.29 -3.23 6.02
CA THR A 248 -11.99 -4.48 5.32
C THR A 248 -13.09 -4.90 4.35
N SER A 249 -14.37 -4.79 4.76
CA SER A 249 -15.46 -5.37 3.97
C SER A 249 -16.75 -4.57 3.91
N SER A 250 -17.03 -3.68 4.86
CA SER A 250 -18.39 -3.16 5.02
C SER A 250 -18.59 -1.73 4.56
N HIS A 251 -17.55 -0.89 4.55
CA HIS A 251 -17.74 0.51 4.19
C HIS A 251 -18.09 0.66 2.71
N ASP A 252 -19.27 1.22 2.43
CA ASP A 252 -19.80 1.42 1.07
C ASP A 252 -19.75 0.15 0.21
N ARG A 253 -20.07 -1.00 0.82
CA ARG A 253 -20.07 -2.30 0.17
C ARG A 253 -20.86 -2.30 -1.15
N GLY A 254 -20.24 -2.77 -2.21
CA GLY A 254 -20.82 -2.84 -3.54
C GLY A 254 -20.85 -1.51 -4.31
N LYS A 255 -20.39 -0.42 -3.72
CA LYS A 255 -20.35 0.88 -4.39
C LYS A 255 -19.00 1.12 -5.05
N ILE A 256 -19.03 1.63 -6.27
CA ILE A 256 -17.86 2.00 -7.06
C ILE A 256 -17.99 3.48 -7.40
N TYR A 257 -16.93 4.23 -7.16
CA TYR A 257 -16.85 5.65 -7.47
C TYR A 257 -15.89 5.87 -8.64
N ASN A 258 -16.07 6.94 -9.39
CA ASN A 258 -15.23 7.26 -10.54
C ASN A 258 -13.99 8.12 -10.21
N ARG A 259 -13.76 8.40 -8.94
CA ARG A 259 -12.63 9.20 -8.44
C ARG A 259 -12.12 8.60 -7.14
N TRP A 260 -11.03 9.12 -6.65
CA TRP A 260 -10.48 8.71 -5.35
C TRP A 260 -11.48 9.01 -4.22
N SER A 261 -11.76 8.07 -3.36
CA SER A 261 -11.36 6.66 -3.51
C SER A 261 -12.41 5.91 -4.31
N ASN A 262 -11.99 5.09 -5.26
CA ASN A 262 -12.92 4.30 -6.09
C ASN A 262 -13.72 3.31 -5.26
N LEU A 263 -13.06 2.67 -4.31
CA LEU A 263 -13.61 1.67 -3.40
C LEU A 263 -13.30 2.07 -1.96
N ASN A 264 -14.25 1.87 -1.07
CA ASN A 264 -14.11 2.27 0.32
C ASN A 264 -13.89 1.10 1.29
N ASN A 265 -13.77 -0.12 0.77
CA ASN A 265 -13.35 -1.28 1.55
C ASN A 265 -12.34 -2.12 0.76
N GLN A 266 -11.48 -2.85 1.49
CA GLN A 266 -10.40 -3.63 0.90
C GLN A 266 -10.91 -4.73 -0.02
N PHE A 267 -11.92 -5.47 0.41
CA PHE A 267 -12.41 -6.64 -0.33
C PHE A 267 -12.94 -6.24 -1.71
N ASP A 268 -13.75 -5.19 -1.77
CA ASP A 268 -14.26 -4.67 -3.05
C ASP A 268 -13.13 -4.10 -3.91
N GLY A 269 -12.15 -3.44 -3.29
CA GLY A 269 -10.99 -2.91 -4.00
C GLY A 269 -10.17 -4.00 -4.68
N PHE A 270 -9.85 -5.06 -3.95
CA PHE A 270 -9.14 -6.22 -4.51
C PHE A 270 -9.94 -6.93 -5.59
N THR A 271 -11.24 -7.07 -5.38
CA THR A 271 -12.13 -7.71 -6.36
C THR A 271 -12.21 -6.93 -7.67
N TYR A 272 -12.51 -5.64 -7.57
CA TYR A 272 -12.70 -4.78 -8.73
C TYR A 272 -11.42 -4.64 -9.58
N TRP A 273 -10.27 -4.47 -8.92
CA TRP A 273 -8.99 -4.26 -9.59
C TRP A 273 -8.17 -5.54 -9.82
N SER A 274 -8.75 -6.71 -9.55
CA SER A 274 -8.04 -8.00 -9.68
C SER A 274 -7.47 -8.25 -11.08
N HIS A 275 -8.05 -7.67 -12.12
CA HIS A 275 -7.54 -7.80 -13.49
C HIS A 275 -6.19 -7.09 -13.71
N LEU A 276 -5.80 -6.16 -12.84
CA LEU A 276 -4.50 -5.47 -12.93
C LEU A 276 -3.37 -6.26 -12.31
N SER A 277 -3.67 -7.13 -11.35
CA SER A 277 -2.67 -7.87 -10.58
C SER A 277 -2.22 -9.15 -11.30
N GLY A 278 -1.10 -9.67 -10.87
CA GLY A 278 -0.54 -10.92 -11.40
C GLY A 278 0.96 -10.97 -11.10
N ARG A 279 1.56 -12.15 -11.32
CA ARG A 279 3.01 -12.26 -11.29
C ARG A 279 3.61 -11.31 -12.32
N ASP A 280 4.59 -10.52 -11.93
CA ASP A 280 5.24 -9.52 -12.78
C ASP A 280 4.30 -8.41 -13.31
N LYS A 281 3.20 -8.17 -12.61
CA LYS A 281 2.27 -7.06 -12.83
C LYS A 281 2.22 -6.15 -11.60
N VAL A 282 1.35 -5.14 -11.64
CA VAL A 282 1.20 -4.23 -10.50
C VAL A 282 0.72 -4.96 -9.25
N ILE A 283 1.19 -4.49 -8.10
CA ILE A 283 0.79 -4.98 -6.79
C ILE A 283 -0.35 -4.09 -6.29
N LEU A 284 -1.47 -4.71 -5.91
CA LEU A 284 -2.61 -3.99 -5.34
C LEU A 284 -2.40 -3.81 -3.83
N ASP A 285 -2.49 -2.57 -3.38
CA ASP A 285 -2.27 -2.21 -1.98
C ASP A 285 -3.60 -1.96 -1.28
N GLY A 286 -3.90 -2.79 -0.27
CA GLY A 286 -5.08 -2.66 0.58
C GLY A 286 -4.89 -1.74 1.78
N ASP A 287 -3.80 -0.98 1.84
CA ASP A 287 -3.43 -0.09 2.92
C ASP A 287 -3.05 -0.84 4.21
N PHE A 288 -3.11 -0.19 5.35
CA PHE A 288 -2.59 -0.72 6.61
C PHE A 288 -3.55 -1.68 7.30
N THR A 289 -2.99 -2.58 8.11
CA THR A 289 -3.74 -3.46 9.00
C THR A 289 -3.46 -3.07 10.44
N ILE A 290 -4.53 -2.88 11.21
CA ILE A 290 -4.52 -2.63 12.65
C ILE A 290 -5.31 -3.76 13.29
N ALA A 291 -4.65 -4.84 13.71
CA ALA A 291 -5.33 -6.07 14.13
C ALA A 291 -6.22 -5.86 15.36
N HIS A 292 -5.79 -5.03 16.32
CA HIS A 292 -6.60 -4.76 17.51
C HIS A 292 -7.87 -3.94 17.21
N SER A 293 -8.04 -3.42 15.99
CA SER A 293 -9.26 -2.70 15.60
C SER A 293 -10.44 -3.59 15.27
N PHE A 294 -10.22 -4.89 15.10
CA PHE A 294 -11.28 -5.87 14.80
C PHE A 294 -11.91 -6.42 16.07
N GLU A 295 -13.18 -6.79 15.98
CA GLU A 295 -13.93 -7.32 17.11
C GLU A 295 -13.75 -8.83 17.31
N THR A 296 -13.46 -9.59 16.24
CA THR A 296 -13.37 -11.05 16.29
C THR A 296 -12.09 -11.57 15.65
N ASP A 297 -11.68 -12.76 16.06
CA ASP A 297 -10.55 -13.47 15.46
C ASP A 297 -10.82 -13.79 13.98
N ALA A 298 -12.08 -14.11 13.65
CA ALA A 298 -12.50 -14.37 12.28
C ALA A 298 -12.20 -13.18 11.36
N GLU A 299 -12.54 -11.97 11.81
CA GLU A 299 -12.29 -10.74 11.04
C GLU A 299 -10.80 -10.47 10.81
N LYS A 300 -9.97 -10.76 11.82
CA LYS A 300 -8.50 -10.61 11.72
C LYS A 300 -7.92 -11.55 10.66
N LYS A 301 -8.31 -12.82 10.72
CA LYS A 301 -7.91 -13.82 9.72
C LYS A 301 -8.39 -13.45 8.33
N PHE A 302 -9.62 -12.95 8.21
CA PHE A 302 -10.20 -12.50 6.94
C PHE A 302 -9.36 -11.38 6.32
N CYS A 303 -9.02 -10.35 7.08
CA CYS A 303 -8.24 -9.21 6.60
C CYS A 303 -6.85 -9.63 6.08
N ILE A 304 -6.13 -10.44 6.85
CA ILE A 304 -4.83 -10.97 6.43
C ILE A 304 -4.99 -11.84 5.18
N SER A 305 -6.00 -12.69 5.17
CA SER A 305 -6.22 -13.66 4.08
C SER A 305 -6.53 -13.02 2.74
N ILE A 306 -7.40 -12.01 2.71
CA ILE A 306 -7.74 -11.37 1.42
C ILE A 306 -6.54 -10.62 0.84
N GLN A 307 -5.73 -9.98 1.67
CA GLN A 307 -4.53 -9.28 1.21
C GLN A 307 -3.51 -10.26 0.60
N LEU A 308 -3.26 -11.39 1.26
CA LEU A 308 -2.35 -12.41 0.75
C LEU A 308 -2.90 -13.13 -0.49
N MET A 309 -4.21 -13.43 -0.51
CA MET A 309 -4.86 -14.02 -1.68
C MET A 309 -4.77 -13.14 -2.91
N ALA A 310 -4.90 -11.84 -2.74
CA ALA A 310 -4.83 -10.89 -3.85
C ALA A 310 -3.39 -10.54 -4.25
N GLY A 311 -2.39 -11.08 -3.58
CA GLY A 311 -0.99 -10.78 -3.85
C GLY A 311 -0.54 -9.42 -3.36
N GLY A 312 -1.30 -8.81 -2.45
CA GLY A 312 -0.99 -7.51 -1.86
C GLY A 312 0.02 -7.57 -0.72
N PRO A 313 0.48 -6.41 -0.26
CA PRO A 313 1.35 -6.32 0.91
C PRO A 313 0.57 -6.61 2.20
N ILE A 314 1.32 -6.95 3.26
CA ILE A 314 0.85 -6.81 4.64
C ILE A 314 1.63 -5.67 5.26
N ALA A 315 0.92 -4.59 5.59
CA ALA A 315 1.47 -3.41 6.22
C ALA A 315 0.94 -3.35 7.66
N VAL A 316 1.75 -3.80 8.60
CA VAL A 316 1.40 -3.81 10.04
C VAL A 316 1.50 -2.39 10.57
N ALA A 317 0.40 -1.84 11.08
CA ALA A 317 0.40 -0.53 11.73
C ALA A 317 0.23 -0.62 13.25
N ASP A 318 -0.10 -1.78 13.80
CA ASP A 318 -0.10 -2.01 15.23
C ASP A 318 1.28 -1.65 15.83
N GLN A 319 1.27 -1.01 16.98
CA GLN A 319 2.48 -0.66 17.71
C GLN A 319 2.85 -1.76 18.71
N PRO A 320 4.11 -1.85 19.15
CA PRO A 320 4.49 -2.82 20.20
C PRO A 320 3.61 -2.74 21.43
N GLY A 321 3.17 -1.53 21.82
CA GLY A 321 2.31 -1.30 22.98
C GLY A 321 0.82 -1.56 22.76
N THR A 322 0.36 -1.71 21.52
CA THR A 322 -1.07 -1.87 21.19
C THR A 322 -1.40 -3.22 20.55
N ILE A 323 -0.43 -3.94 20.04
CA ILE A 323 -0.66 -5.19 19.30
C ILE A 323 -1.23 -6.31 20.17
N GLY A 324 -0.86 -6.38 21.45
CA GLY A 324 -1.32 -7.43 22.35
C GLY A 324 -1.02 -8.83 21.82
N ASP A 325 -2.01 -9.72 21.90
CA ASP A 325 -1.90 -11.10 21.41
C ASP A 325 -2.10 -11.25 19.90
N ASN A 326 -2.21 -10.15 19.17
CA ASN A 326 -2.55 -10.16 17.73
C ASN A 326 -1.35 -10.47 16.82
N LEU A 327 -0.13 -10.54 17.36
CA LEU A 327 1.07 -10.86 16.57
C LEU A 327 0.90 -12.18 15.80
N LYS A 328 0.22 -13.16 16.36
CA LYS A 328 -0.03 -14.47 15.75
C LYS A 328 -0.74 -14.41 14.40
N TYR A 329 -1.57 -13.38 14.15
CA TYR A 329 -2.25 -13.22 12.86
C TYR A 329 -1.31 -12.74 11.76
N TYR A 330 -0.25 -12.05 12.12
CA TYR A 330 0.78 -11.56 11.20
C TYR A 330 1.88 -12.58 10.93
N THR A 331 1.99 -13.64 11.72
CA THR A 331 3.14 -14.54 11.73
C THR A 331 2.80 -16.00 11.44
N ASN A 332 1.67 -16.26 10.77
CA ASN A 332 1.33 -17.59 10.28
C ASN A 332 2.16 -17.88 9.01
N ASP A 333 3.22 -18.70 9.14
CA ASP A 333 4.16 -18.95 8.07
C ASP A 333 3.54 -19.72 6.89
N GLU A 334 2.53 -20.54 7.11
CA GLU A 334 1.82 -21.22 6.02
C GLU A 334 1.02 -20.24 5.17
N MET A 335 0.44 -19.22 5.80
CA MET A 335 -0.22 -18.13 5.08
C MET A 335 0.80 -17.22 4.39
N LEU A 336 1.88 -16.85 5.08
CA LEU A 336 2.91 -15.97 4.53
C LEU A 336 3.68 -16.61 3.36
N ALA A 337 3.66 -17.95 3.26
CA ALA A 337 4.22 -18.66 2.11
C ALA A 337 3.63 -18.19 0.78
N LEU A 338 2.38 -17.71 0.77
CA LEU A 338 1.77 -17.12 -0.42
C LEU A 338 2.57 -15.91 -0.89
N ASN A 339 2.89 -15.00 0.03
CA ASN A 339 3.70 -13.82 -0.28
C ASN A 339 5.12 -14.20 -0.73
N HIS A 340 5.76 -15.12 -0.02
CA HIS A 340 7.12 -15.54 -0.35
C HIS A 340 7.23 -16.18 -1.73
N ASP A 341 6.14 -16.81 -2.20
CA ASP A 341 6.04 -17.41 -3.54
C ASP A 341 5.58 -16.42 -4.62
N ARG A 342 5.32 -15.17 -4.27
CA ARG A 342 4.72 -14.17 -5.17
C ARG A 342 3.35 -14.62 -5.70
N PHE A 343 2.61 -15.37 -4.91
CA PHE A 343 1.27 -15.85 -5.27
C PHE A 343 0.33 -14.68 -5.49
N VAL A 344 -0.48 -14.78 -6.54
CA VAL A 344 -1.57 -13.85 -6.82
C VAL A 344 -2.79 -14.65 -7.20
N GLY A 345 -3.80 -14.64 -6.34
CA GLY A 345 -5.08 -15.26 -6.59
C GLY A 345 -6.04 -14.33 -7.34
N LYS A 346 -7.12 -14.93 -7.82
CA LYS A 346 -8.21 -14.23 -8.52
C LYS A 346 -9.56 -14.67 -7.96
N PRO A 347 -10.54 -13.77 -7.91
CA PRO A 347 -11.91 -14.18 -7.60
C PRO A 347 -12.52 -14.95 -8.77
N LEU A 348 -13.50 -15.80 -8.49
CA LEU A 348 -14.29 -16.44 -9.56
C LEU A 348 -15.05 -15.41 -10.40
N SER A 349 -15.47 -14.31 -9.77
CA SER A 349 -16.07 -13.17 -10.45
C SER A 349 -15.45 -11.86 -9.92
N ASP A 350 -15.07 -10.97 -10.81
CA ASP A 350 -14.58 -9.63 -10.47
C ASP A 350 -15.73 -8.60 -10.31
N VAL A 351 -16.96 -9.06 -10.38
CA VAL A 351 -18.13 -8.23 -10.11
C VAL A 351 -18.24 -8.01 -8.61
N VAL A 352 -18.10 -6.77 -8.19
CA VAL A 352 -18.14 -6.37 -6.78
C VAL A 352 -19.45 -6.80 -6.13
N ASN A 353 -19.36 -7.38 -4.95
CA ASN A 353 -20.48 -7.84 -4.15
C ASN A 353 -21.28 -9.01 -4.78
N SER A 354 -20.72 -9.73 -5.73
CA SER A 354 -21.28 -10.95 -6.30
C SER A 354 -20.89 -12.18 -5.47
N GLU A 355 -21.69 -13.28 -5.59
CA GLU A 355 -21.33 -14.54 -4.94
C GLU A 355 -19.99 -15.08 -5.40
N GLY A 356 -19.68 -14.99 -6.69
CA GLY A 356 -18.40 -15.45 -7.24
C GLY A 356 -17.20 -14.67 -6.72
N SER A 357 -17.39 -13.45 -6.20
CA SER A 357 -16.33 -12.66 -5.60
C SER A 357 -15.90 -13.18 -4.22
N ASN A 358 -16.67 -14.07 -3.61
CA ASN A 358 -16.38 -14.64 -2.31
C ASN A 358 -15.47 -15.88 -2.38
N VAL A 359 -15.18 -16.38 -3.58
CA VAL A 359 -14.29 -17.52 -3.81
C VAL A 359 -13.10 -17.07 -4.63
N TRP A 360 -11.91 -17.23 -4.03
CA TRP A 360 -10.64 -16.85 -4.65
C TRP A 360 -9.77 -18.09 -4.85
N TYR A 361 -8.99 -18.12 -5.91
CA TYR A 361 -8.08 -19.24 -6.18
C TYR A 361 -6.90 -18.81 -7.04
N GLY A 362 -5.87 -19.62 -7.01
CA GLY A 362 -4.68 -19.45 -7.83
C GLY A 362 -3.72 -20.60 -7.64
N GLN A 363 -2.59 -20.53 -8.33
CA GLN A 363 -1.59 -21.61 -8.32
C GLN A 363 -0.27 -21.09 -7.81
N MET A 364 0.33 -21.85 -6.90
CA MET A 364 1.70 -21.64 -6.43
C MET A 364 2.70 -22.04 -7.52
N SER A 365 3.93 -21.56 -7.40
CA SER A 365 4.99 -21.85 -8.38
C SER A 365 5.33 -23.34 -8.49
N ASN A 366 5.10 -24.12 -7.42
CA ASN A 366 5.32 -25.57 -7.43
C ASN A 366 4.16 -26.38 -7.99
N GLY A 367 3.07 -25.71 -8.42
CA GLY A 367 1.87 -26.36 -8.95
C GLY A 367 0.76 -26.60 -7.96
N ASP A 368 0.97 -26.40 -6.64
CA ASP A 368 -0.10 -26.46 -5.66
C ASP A 368 -1.10 -25.36 -5.89
N TYR A 369 -2.38 -25.61 -5.57
CA TYR A 369 -3.44 -24.60 -5.64
C TYR A 369 -3.72 -24.02 -4.26
N ILE A 370 -4.13 -22.77 -4.25
CA ILE A 370 -4.67 -22.11 -3.05
C ILE A 370 -6.11 -21.73 -3.36
N VAL A 371 -7.02 -22.04 -2.44
CA VAL A 371 -8.44 -21.67 -2.54
C VAL A 371 -8.83 -20.95 -1.27
N GLY A 372 -9.47 -19.80 -1.42
CA GLY A 372 -9.98 -18.99 -0.32
C GLY A 372 -11.48 -18.81 -0.42
N LEU A 373 -12.17 -19.07 0.69
CA LEU A 373 -13.61 -18.88 0.85
C LEU A 373 -13.83 -17.77 1.88
N PHE A 374 -14.57 -16.73 1.50
CA PHE A 374 -14.74 -15.54 2.31
C PHE A 374 -16.21 -15.28 2.63
N ASN A 375 -16.57 -15.31 3.91
CA ASN A 375 -17.93 -14.98 4.34
C ASN A 375 -18.00 -13.53 4.82
N ARG A 376 -18.57 -12.66 4.01
CA ARG A 376 -18.78 -11.25 4.33
C ARG A 376 -20.04 -10.99 5.14
N GLU A 377 -20.86 -12.02 5.37
CA GLU A 377 -22.18 -11.88 6.00
C GLU A 377 -22.08 -11.90 7.52
N ASP A 378 -23.14 -11.39 8.17
CA ASP A 378 -23.25 -11.38 9.64
C ASP A 378 -23.75 -12.71 10.22
N ASN A 379 -24.01 -13.68 9.35
CA ASN A 379 -24.47 -15.03 9.68
C ASN A 379 -23.53 -16.08 9.10
N PRO A 380 -23.49 -17.30 9.67
CA PRO A 380 -22.76 -18.40 9.06
C PRO A 380 -23.18 -18.65 7.61
N LYS A 381 -22.24 -19.01 6.77
CA LYS A 381 -22.47 -19.26 5.35
C LYS A 381 -21.86 -20.59 4.93
N VAL A 382 -22.63 -21.40 4.20
CA VAL A 382 -22.17 -22.66 3.64
C VAL A 382 -21.61 -22.42 2.24
N PHE A 383 -20.41 -22.95 2.01
CA PHE A 383 -19.76 -22.97 0.71
C PHE A 383 -19.65 -24.41 0.21
N ASN A 384 -19.97 -24.63 -1.07
CA ASN A 384 -19.77 -25.90 -1.76
C ASN A 384 -19.06 -25.57 -3.07
N VAL A 385 -17.76 -25.85 -3.14
CA VAL A 385 -16.93 -25.50 -4.28
C VAL A 385 -16.28 -26.78 -4.82
N ALA A 386 -16.72 -27.23 -5.98
CA ALA A 386 -16.11 -28.35 -6.67
C ALA A 386 -14.78 -27.91 -7.29
N PHE A 387 -13.73 -28.73 -7.17
CA PHE A 387 -12.44 -28.42 -7.77
C PHE A 387 -12.52 -28.32 -9.30
N ALA A 388 -13.40 -29.09 -9.92
CA ALA A 388 -13.65 -28.99 -11.35
C ALA A 388 -14.07 -27.59 -11.80
N ASP A 389 -14.81 -26.85 -10.97
CA ASP A 389 -15.23 -25.47 -11.26
C ASP A 389 -14.04 -24.49 -11.21
N LEU A 390 -12.93 -24.90 -10.63
CA LEU A 390 -11.67 -24.15 -10.57
C LEU A 390 -10.66 -24.64 -11.62
N GLY A 391 -11.06 -25.56 -12.52
CA GLY A 391 -10.17 -26.16 -13.51
C GLY A 391 -9.20 -27.21 -12.94
N ILE A 392 -9.49 -27.74 -11.76
CA ILE A 392 -8.69 -28.79 -11.11
C ILE A 392 -9.37 -30.13 -11.38
N SER A 393 -8.70 -31.02 -12.13
CA SER A 393 -9.31 -32.22 -12.69
C SER A 393 -9.14 -33.49 -11.85
N SER A 394 -8.36 -33.45 -10.80
CA SER A 394 -8.09 -34.63 -9.96
C SER A 394 -8.39 -34.36 -8.49
N PRO A 395 -8.67 -35.40 -7.67
CA PRO A 395 -8.70 -35.24 -6.23
C PRO A 395 -7.36 -34.73 -5.70
N MET A 396 -7.43 -33.89 -4.66
CA MET A 396 -6.28 -33.24 -4.08
C MET A 396 -6.24 -33.45 -2.58
N LYS A 397 -5.04 -33.49 -2.02
CA LYS A 397 -4.84 -33.36 -0.56
C LYS A 397 -5.16 -31.94 -0.14
N VAL A 398 -5.92 -31.78 0.93
CA VAL A 398 -6.40 -30.48 1.43
C VAL A 398 -5.73 -30.16 2.75
N ARG A 399 -5.09 -28.99 2.81
CA ARG A 399 -4.47 -28.46 4.04
C ARG A 399 -5.10 -27.12 4.39
N ASP A 400 -5.69 -27.03 5.61
CA ASP A 400 -6.17 -25.75 6.13
C ASP A 400 -4.98 -24.93 6.67
N LEU A 401 -4.73 -23.76 6.10
CA LEU A 401 -3.55 -22.98 6.40
C LEU A 401 -3.65 -22.22 7.73
N TRP A 402 -4.83 -21.80 8.14
CA TRP A 402 -5.01 -21.16 9.44
C TRP A 402 -4.98 -22.14 10.60
N GLU A 403 -5.60 -23.30 10.42
CA GLU A 403 -5.70 -24.33 11.45
C GLU A 403 -4.49 -25.28 11.48
N HIS A 404 -3.59 -25.18 10.47
CA HIS A 404 -2.45 -26.09 10.31
C HIS A 404 -2.88 -27.57 10.33
N ALA A 405 -3.96 -27.88 9.64
CA ALA A 405 -4.59 -29.18 9.69
C ALA A 405 -4.77 -29.80 8.29
N ASP A 406 -4.38 -31.06 8.18
CA ASP A 406 -4.68 -31.87 7.01
C ASP A 406 -6.12 -32.37 7.08
N GLU A 407 -6.86 -32.21 5.97
CA GLU A 407 -8.28 -32.59 5.87
C GLU A 407 -8.51 -33.75 4.91
N GLY A 408 -7.46 -34.49 4.59
CA GLY A 408 -7.54 -35.65 3.71
C GLY A 408 -7.60 -35.29 2.23
N THR A 409 -8.02 -36.24 1.41
CA THR A 409 -8.15 -36.08 -0.05
C THR A 409 -9.60 -35.83 -0.41
N ALA A 410 -9.84 -34.84 -1.28
CA ALA A 410 -11.18 -34.45 -1.68
C ALA A 410 -11.19 -33.95 -3.13
N SER A 411 -12.41 -33.84 -3.69
CA SER A 411 -12.67 -33.23 -5.01
C SER A 411 -13.51 -31.97 -4.91
N ALA A 412 -13.83 -31.54 -3.68
CA ALA A 412 -14.59 -30.33 -3.41
C ALA A 412 -14.28 -29.84 -2.00
N ILE A 413 -14.53 -28.55 -1.75
CA ILE A 413 -14.55 -27.99 -0.40
C ILE A 413 -16.01 -27.73 -0.03
N ASN A 414 -16.48 -28.39 1.05
CA ASN A 414 -17.79 -28.17 1.63
C ASN A 414 -17.58 -27.70 3.06
N ALA A 415 -17.88 -26.44 3.34
CA ALA A 415 -17.58 -25.85 4.62
C ALA A 415 -18.64 -24.84 5.03
N GLN A 416 -18.94 -24.81 6.31
CA GLN A 416 -19.70 -23.73 6.93
C GLN A 416 -18.68 -22.76 7.56
N ILE A 417 -18.77 -21.51 7.17
CA ILE A 417 -17.84 -20.47 7.61
C ILE A 417 -18.59 -19.48 8.51
N GLU A 418 -17.99 -19.21 9.66
CA GLU A 418 -18.53 -18.26 10.65
C GLU A 418 -18.68 -16.85 10.07
N PRO A 419 -19.53 -15.99 10.68
CA PRO A 419 -19.68 -14.61 10.24
C PRO A 419 -18.34 -13.89 10.15
N HIS A 420 -18.11 -13.13 9.09
CA HIS A 420 -16.88 -12.39 8.82
C HIS A 420 -15.63 -13.27 8.77
N GLY A 421 -15.81 -14.58 8.60
CA GLY A 421 -14.69 -15.52 8.58
C GLY A 421 -14.27 -15.93 7.18
N CYS A 422 -13.22 -16.72 7.15
CA CYS A 422 -12.69 -17.27 5.92
C CYS A 422 -12.15 -18.68 6.14
N LYS A 423 -11.95 -19.41 5.04
CA LYS A 423 -11.20 -20.66 5.02
C LYS A 423 -10.23 -20.62 3.87
N ILE A 424 -8.97 -20.83 4.17
CA ILE A 424 -7.89 -20.83 3.17
C ILE A 424 -7.25 -22.20 3.18
N VAL A 425 -7.28 -22.86 2.02
CA VAL A 425 -6.72 -24.21 1.87
C VAL A 425 -5.68 -24.27 0.77
N ARG A 426 -4.69 -25.11 0.99
CA ARG A 426 -3.68 -25.49 0.00
C ARG A 426 -4.00 -26.89 -0.51
N LEU A 427 -4.06 -27.02 -1.84
CA LEU A 427 -4.35 -28.29 -2.51
C LEU A 427 -3.07 -28.80 -3.17
N SER A 428 -2.72 -30.04 -2.86
CA SER A 428 -1.54 -30.72 -3.41
C SER A 428 -1.90 -32.12 -3.91
N LYS A 429 -1.04 -32.67 -4.78
CA LYS A 429 -1.20 -34.03 -5.29
C LYS A 429 -0.80 -35.09 -4.26
#